data_f2ffcf3d1c839a112f39405e5b166d58
#
_entry.id   f2ffcf3d1c839a112f39405e5b166d58
#
_cell.length_a   1.000
_cell.length_b   1.000
_cell.length_c   1.000
_cell.angle_alpha   90.00
_cell.angle_beta   90.00
_cell.angle_gamma   90.00
#
_symmetry.space_group_name_H-M   'P 1'
#
loop_
_entity.id
_entity.type
_entity.pdbx_description
1 polymer ?
#
loop_
_entity_poly.entity_id
_entity_poly.type
_entity_poly.pdbx_seq_one_letter_code
_entity_poly.pdbx_strand_id
1 'polypeptide(L)'
;MKIVSALTITLALAFTGTAGAEDLFNGKDLSNWQTRSEAKGKDCWAVGTPGLDPANAKNLAVAGGGVAMINVVTAHGQSWDIATKKKFAGPIRIEVELMVPQGSNSGVYVMGEYEVQVLDSHGKADKDMGAGDIGAIYSAAVPKKNASRKPGEWQKLVIEFAPPQFEATGAKKANAKFIKVELNGSVLHENLEIQGPTPGGLTGKEAAEGPLMFQGNHGAVAYRNVKVTPLR
;
A
#
# COMPACT_ATOMS: atom_id res chain seq x y z
N MET A 1 69.41 0.36 1.32
CA MET A 1 68.30 0.68 2.23
C MET A 1 67.02 0.42 1.45
N LYS A 2 66.35 -0.72 1.71
CA LYS A 2 65.10 -1.12 1.02
C LYS A 2 63.91 -0.69 1.89
N ILE A 3 63.06 0.20 1.37
CA ILE A 3 61.83 0.64 2.01
C ILE A 3 60.75 -0.39 1.68
N VAL A 4 60.25 -1.10 2.69
CA VAL A 4 59.10 -1.97 2.57
C VAL A 4 57.87 -1.16 2.89
N SER A 5 57.01 -0.93 1.89
CA SER A 5 55.72 -0.24 2.04
C SER A 5 54.70 -1.27 2.53
N ALA A 6 54.20 -1.07 3.71
CA ALA A 6 53.11 -1.89 4.27
C ALA A 6 51.76 -1.42 3.71
N LEU A 7 51.09 -2.28 2.97
CA LEU A 7 49.75 -2.08 2.46
C LEU A 7 48.72 -2.40 3.54
N THR A 8 48.12 -1.41 4.13
CA THR A 8 47.05 -1.58 5.12
C THR A 8 45.74 -1.85 4.40
N ILE A 9 45.26 -3.08 4.41
CA ILE A 9 43.94 -3.46 3.89
C ILE A 9 42.92 -3.16 4.98
N THR A 10 42.13 -2.10 4.79
CA THR A 10 40.98 -1.80 5.66
C THR A 10 39.82 -2.69 5.23
N LEU A 11 39.52 -3.70 6.03
CA LEU A 11 38.37 -4.57 5.85
C LEU A 11 37.11 -3.80 6.29
N ALA A 12 36.33 -3.29 5.36
CA ALA A 12 35.04 -2.71 5.65
C ALA A 12 34.05 -3.86 6.02
N LEU A 13 33.76 -4.02 7.30
CA LEU A 13 32.65 -4.85 7.75
C LEU A 13 31.34 -4.21 7.27
N ALA A 14 30.74 -4.79 6.23
CA ALA A 14 29.36 -4.49 5.88
C ALA A 14 28.48 -5.08 7.01
N PHE A 15 27.93 -4.20 7.85
CA PHE A 15 26.87 -4.57 8.78
C PHE A 15 25.62 -4.90 7.94
N THR A 16 25.41 -6.18 7.65
CA THR A 16 24.13 -6.69 7.17
C THR A 16 23.17 -6.78 8.35
N GLY A 17 22.72 -5.63 8.84
CA GLY A 17 21.61 -5.57 9.77
C GLY A 17 20.40 -6.18 9.07
N THR A 18 19.82 -7.24 9.61
CA THR A 18 18.52 -7.75 9.17
C THR A 18 17.50 -6.64 9.41
N ALA A 19 17.09 -5.94 8.36
CA ALA A 19 16.03 -4.97 8.48
C ALA A 19 14.78 -5.72 8.98
N GLY A 20 14.40 -5.46 10.23
CA GLY A 20 13.19 -6.01 10.83
C GLY A 20 11.92 -5.43 10.22
N ALA A 21 10.79 -5.93 10.65
CA ALA A 21 9.50 -5.34 10.31
C ALA A 21 9.44 -3.89 10.81
N GLU A 22 8.91 -2.99 9.98
CA GLU A 22 8.77 -1.57 10.30
C GLU A 22 7.29 -1.18 10.32
N ASP A 23 6.85 -0.56 11.42
CA ASP A 23 5.53 0.03 11.55
C ASP A 23 5.54 1.44 10.95
N LEU A 24 4.74 1.68 9.92
CA LEU A 24 4.73 2.94 9.17
C LEU A 24 3.79 4.00 9.76
N PHE A 25 2.84 3.58 10.58
CA PHE A 25 1.92 4.47 11.28
C PHE A 25 2.15 4.38 12.79
N ASN A 26 2.48 5.51 13.39
CA ASN A 26 2.88 5.61 14.80
C ASN A 26 1.68 5.71 15.78
N GLY A 27 0.44 5.71 15.28
CA GLY A 27 -0.78 5.87 16.08
C GLY A 27 -1.02 7.29 16.62
N LYS A 28 -0.21 8.29 16.25
CA LYS A 28 -0.27 9.66 16.79
C LYS A 28 -0.48 10.72 15.73
N ASP A 29 0.26 10.64 14.63
CA ASP A 29 0.25 11.64 13.58
C ASP A 29 0.62 11.04 12.21
N LEU A 30 0.60 11.87 11.18
CA LEU A 30 0.96 11.53 9.82
C LEU A 30 2.37 12.02 9.43
N SER A 31 3.26 12.21 10.40
CA SER A 31 4.61 12.77 10.18
C SER A 31 5.48 11.96 9.20
N ASN A 32 5.25 10.64 9.11
CA ASN A 32 5.93 9.74 8.17
C ASN A 32 5.29 9.71 6.77
N TRP A 33 4.20 10.46 6.58
CA TRP A 33 3.39 10.47 5.38
C TRP A 33 3.38 11.86 4.73
N GLN A 34 3.06 11.89 3.44
CA GLN A 34 2.88 13.13 2.67
C GLN A 34 1.72 12.96 1.69
N THR A 35 0.95 14.00 1.48
CA THR A 35 -0.10 13.99 0.44
C THR A 35 0.53 14.15 -0.95
N ARG A 36 -0.13 13.61 -1.98
CA ARG A 36 0.31 13.72 -3.39
C ARG A 36 0.37 15.17 -3.86
N SER A 37 -0.40 16.09 -3.24
CA SER A 37 -0.40 17.52 -3.54
C SER A 37 -0.41 18.32 -2.23
N GLU A 38 0.49 19.30 -2.10
CA GLU A 38 0.54 20.18 -0.93
C GLU A 38 -0.58 21.23 -0.89
N ALA A 39 -1.19 21.53 -2.06
CA ALA A 39 -2.13 22.64 -2.20
C ALA A 39 -3.55 22.35 -1.72
N LYS A 40 -3.94 21.09 -1.64
CA LYS A 40 -5.28 20.63 -1.23
C LYS A 40 -5.15 19.34 -0.46
N GLY A 41 -5.91 19.14 0.60
CA GLY A 41 -6.08 17.82 1.21
C GLY A 41 -5.29 17.53 2.48
N LYS A 42 -4.62 18.50 3.08
CA LYS A 42 -4.02 18.30 4.41
C LYS A 42 -5.05 17.90 5.46
N ASP A 43 -6.28 18.40 5.34
CA ASP A 43 -7.36 18.17 6.30
C ASP A 43 -8.26 16.97 5.92
N CYS A 44 -7.97 16.29 4.80
CA CYS A 44 -8.76 15.13 4.37
C CYS A 44 -8.38 13.84 5.11
N TRP A 45 -7.17 13.78 5.65
CA TRP A 45 -6.67 12.65 6.43
C TRP A 45 -6.60 13.03 7.91
N ALA A 46 -7.36 12.33 8.74
CA ALA A 46 -7.38 12.48 10.19
C ALA A 46 -6.72 11.27 10.87
N VAL A 47 -6.34 11.45 12.14
CA VAL A 47 -5.93 10.37 13.02
C VAL A 47 -6.97 10.22 14.11
N GLY A 48 -7.50 9.01 14.30
CA GLY A 48 -8.57 8.77 15.26
C GLY A 48 -9.03 7.32 15.30
N THR A 49 -10.17 7.09 15.90
CA THR A 49 -10.86 5.80 15.92
C THR A 49 -12.04 5.85 14.93
N PRO A 50 -11.98 5.10 13.80
CA PRO A 50 -13.07 5.10 12.83
C PRO A 50 -14.22 4.20 13.27
N GLY A 51 -15.41 4.57 12.85
CA GLY A 51 -16.63 3.76 12.88
C GLY A 51 -17.54 4.15 11.74
N LEU A 52 -18.54 3.34 11.41
CA LEU A 52 -19.58 3.81 10.48
C LEU A 52 -20.31 5.00 11.09
N ASP A 53 -20.60 6.00 10.26
CA ASP A 53 -21.45 7.11 10.67
C ASP A 53 -22.90 6.58 10.84
N PRO A 54 -23.49 6.67 12.03
CA PRO A 54 -24.84 6.17 12.28
C PRO A 54 -25.91 6.91 11.46
N ALA A 55 -25.63 8.12 11.00
CA ALA A 55 -26.53 8.91 10.16
C ALA A 55 -26.37 8.58 8.67
N ASN A 56 -25.21 8.05 8.24
CA ASN A 56 -24.94 7.75 6.86
C ASN A 56 -23.89 6.63 6.70
N ALA A 57 -24.34 5.42 6.39
CA ALA A 57 -23.47 4.25 6.23
C ALA A 57 -22.39 4.39 5.13
N LYS A 58 -22.47 5.42 4.27
CA LYS A 58 -21.43 5.76 3.27
C LYS A 58 -20.28 6.58 3.82
N ASN A 59 -20.35 7.00 5.09
CA ASN A 59 -19.35 7.81 5.75
C ASN A 59 -18.66 7.04 6.88
N LEU A 60 -17.46 7.51 7.25
CA LEU A 60 -16.79 7.17 8.50
C LEU A 60 -16.91 8.33 9.48
N ALA A 61 -17.39 8.04 10.69
CA ALA A 61 -17.25 8.91 11.84
C ALA A 61 -15.86 8.73 12.45
N VAL A 62 -15.30 9.80 13.02
CA VAL A 62 -14.00 9.82 13.69
C VAL A 62 -14.19 10.18 15.15
N ALA A 63 -13.89 9.25 16.05
CA ALA A 63 -13.79 9.53 17.47
C ALA A 63 -12.34 9.81 17.87
N GLY A 64 -12.13 10.38 19.06
CA GLY A 64 -10.79 10.61 19.61
C GLY A 64 -10.03 9.30 19.87
N GLY A 65 -8.70 9.42 20.02
CA GLY A 65 -7.80 8.27 20.18
C GLY A 65 -7.21 7.79 18.85
N GLY A 66 -5.89 7.78 18.76
CA GLY A 66 -5.16 7.63 17.50
C GLY A 66 -4.90 6.18 17.12
N VAL A 67 -5.89 5.42 16.63
CA VAL A 67 -5.66 4.02 16.21
C VAL A 67 -5.57 3.84 14.71
N ALA A 68 -6.02 4.82 13.90
CA ALA A 68 -6.05 4.70 12.45
C ALA A 68 -5.79 6.05 11.75
N MET A 69 -5.31 5.94 10.51
CA MET A 69 -5.30 7.00 9.50
C MET A 69 -6.64 6.93 8.76
N ILE A 70 -7.35 8.03 8.67
CA ILE A 70 -8.73 8.05 8.16
C ILE A 70 -8.85 9.13 7.10
N ASN A 71 -9.18 8.74 5.86
CA ASN A 71 -9.70 9.66 4.88
C ASN A 71 -11.18 9.87 5.14
N VAL A 72 -11.55 11.09 5.53
CA VAL A 72 -12.92 11.44 5.90
C VAL A 72 -13.75 11.99 4.74
N VAL A 73 -13.13 12.21 3.59
CA VAL A 73 -13.79 12.80 2.41
C VAL A 73 -14.45 11.70 1.59
N THR A 74 -15.75 11.86 1.36
CA THR A 74 -16.56 10.88 0.62
C THR A 74 -16.75 11.24 -0.86
N ALA A 75 -16.62 12.53 -1.21
CA ALA A 75 -16.81 13.00 -2.57
C ALA A 75 -15.57 12.70 -3.43
N HIS A 76 -15.77 12.03 -4.56
CA HIS A 76 -14.73 11.76 -5.54
C HIS A 76 -13.99 13.04 -5.96
N GLY A 77 -12.66 12.98 -5.99
CA GLY A 77 -11.80 14.09 -6.43
C GLY A 77 -11.61 15.22 -5.39
N GLN A 78 -12.17 15.09 -4.20
CA GLN A 78 -12.05 16.13 -3.15
C GLN A 78 -11.03 15.79 -2.05
N SER A 79 -10.42 14.64 -2.10
CA SER A 79 -9.30 14.25 -1.24
C SER A 79 -8.07 13.90 -2.08
N TRP A 80 -6.96 13.64 -1.39
CA TRP A 80 -5.68 13.30 -2.00
C TRP A 80 -5.16 11.98 -1.48
N ASP A 81 -4.41 11.30 -2.35
CA ASP A 81 -3.65 10.15 -1.98
C ASP A 81 -2.58 10.53 -0.97
N ILE A 82 -2.27 9.63 -0.05
CA ILE A 82 -1.23 9.81 0.94
C ILE A 82 -0.17 8.72 0.78
N ALA A 83 1.10 9.11 0.74
CA ALA A 83 2.22 8.21 0.52
C ALA A 83 3.24 8.32 1.65
N THR A 84 3.96 7.23 1.90
CA THR A 84 5.09 7.28 2.83
C THR A 84 6.19 8.20 2.29
N LYS A 85 6.84 8.96 3.18
CA LYS A 85 8.06 9.71 2.83
C LYS A 85 9.21 8.77 2.51
N LYS A 86 9.26 7.63 3.21
CA LYS A 86 10.21 6.55 2.95
C LYS A 86 9.83 5.79 1.69
N LYS A 87 10.84 5.44 0.91
CA LYS A 87 10.75 4.51 -0.22
C LYS A 87 11.28 3.14 0.20
N PHE A 88 10.78 2.13 -0.47
CA PHE A 88 11.16 0.73 -0.28
C PHE A 88 11.79 0.21 -1.56
N ALA A 89 12.79 -0.66 -1.41
CA ALA A 89 13.47 -1.33 -2.51
C ALA A 89 13.55 -2.84 -2.22
N GLY A 90 13.68 -3.63 -3.29
CA GLY A 90 13.70 -5.10 -3.19
C GLY A 90 12.35 -5.70 -2.80
N PRO A 91 12.29 -7.04 -2.69
CA PRO A 91 11.08 -7.73 -2.32
C PRO A 91 10.62 -7.38 -0.90
N ILE A 92 9.33 -7.11 -0.74
CA ILE A 92 8.72 -6.69 0.52
C ILE A 92 7.41 -7.42 0.79
N ARG A 93 7.09 -7.57 2.07
CA ARG A 93 5.77 -7.95 2.58
C ARG A 93 5.14 -6.74 3.26
N ILE A 94 3.93 -6.41 2.85
CA ILE A 94 3.10 -5.35 3.43
C ILE A 94 1.95 -6.03 4.16
N GLU A 95 1.70 -5.62 5.39
CA GLU A 95 0.51 -5.97 6.15
C GLU A 95 -0.21 -4.67 6.49
N VAL A 96 -1.50 -4.62 6.25
CA VAL A 96 -2.34 -3.48 6.58
C VAL A 96 -3.74 -3.94 6.93
N GLU A 97 -4.35 -3.30 7.91
CA GLU A 97 -5.78 -3.42 8.16
C GLU A 97 -6.50 -2.21 7.60
N LEU A 98 -7.60 -2.46 6.91
CA LEU A 98 -8.42 -1.43 6.29
C LEU A 98 -9.89 -1.56 6.66
N MET A 99 -10.61 -0.44 6.65
CA MET A 99 -12.06 -0.38 6.85
C MET A 99 -12.65 0.57 5.81
N VAL A 100 -13.68 0.11 5.11
CA VAL A 100 -14.44 0.92 4.15
C VAL A 100 -15.89 1.04 4.60
N PRO A 101 -16.53 2.20 4.44
CA PRO A 101 -17.97 2.34 4.55
C PRO A 101 -18.67 1.83 3.28
N GLN A 102 -19.99 1.81 3.28
CA GLN A 102 -20.81 1.32 2.18
C GLN A 102 -20.50 2.07 0.86
N GLY A 103 -20.21 1.31 -0.19
CA GLY A 103 -19.96 1.81 -1.54
C GLY A 103 -18.65 2.61 -1.70
N SER A 104 -17.77 2.60 -0.71
CA SER A 104 -16.51 3.33 -0.77
C SER A 104 -15.46 2.62 -1.61
N ASN A 105 -14.56 3.43 -2.17
CA ASN A 105 -13.46 3.03 -3.03
C ASN A 105 -12.15 3.69 -2.57
N SER A 106 -11.07 2.91 -2.58
CA SER A 106 -9.70 3.31 -2.28
C SER A 106 -8.73 2.32 -2.94
N GLY A 107 -7.43 2.41 -2.66
CA GLY A 107 -6.40 1.50 -3.16
C GLY A 107 -5.15 1.51 -2.30
N VAL A 108 -4.46 0.37 -2.28
CA VAL A 108 -3.12 0.23 -1.70
C VAL A 108 -2.12 0.10 -2.84
N TYR A 109 -1.32 1.14 -3.08
CA TYR A 109 -0.32 1.18 -4.16
C TYR A 109 1.05 0.78 -3.63
N VAL A 110 1.55 -0.36 -4.07
CA VAL A 110 2.92 -0.79 -3.81
C VAL A 110 3.86 -0.03 -4.73
N MET A 111 5.00 0.42 -4.21
CA MET A 111 5.94 1.31 -4.92
C MET A 111 5.29 2.61 -5.44
N GLY A 112 4.07 2.96 -4.97
CA GLY A 112 3.29 4.08 -5.47
C GLY A 112 2.70 3.89 -6.86
N GLU A 113 2.89 2.72 -7.48
CA GLU A 113 2.56 2.49 -8.90
C GLU A 113 1.66 1.27 -9.16
N TYR A 114 1.60 0.29 -8.24
CA TYR A 114 0.90 -0.97 -8.45
C TYR A 114 -0.22 -1.13 -7.43
N GLU A 115 -1.46 -1.00 -7.88
CA GLU A 115 -2.64 -0.97 -7.03
C GLU A 115 -3.20 -2.35 -6.71
N VAL A 116 -3.33 -2.65 -5.42
CA VAL A 116 -4.28 -3.63 -4.91
C VAL A 116 -5.54 -2.87 -4.53
N GLN A 117 -6.63 -3.15 -5.23
CA GLN A 117 -7.90 -2.43 -5.13
C GLN A 117 -8.56 -2.61 -3.76
N VAL A 118 -9.11 -1.53 -3.24
CA VAL A 118 -9.92 -1.48 -2.04
C VAL A 118 -11.30 -0.94 -2.41
N LEU A 119 -12.32 -1.80 -2.38
CA LEU A 119 -13.70 -1.46 -2.73
C LEU A 119 -14.65 -2.15 -1.76
N ASP A 120 -15.77 -1.54 -1.43
CA ASP A 120 -16.88 -2.29 -0.82
C ASP A 120 -17.47 -3.26 -1.84
N SER A 121 -17.00 -4.50 -1.81
CA SER A 121 -17.48 -5.61 -2.65
C SER A 121 -18.30 -6.62 -1.85
N HIS A 122 -18.75 -6.25 -0.63
CA HIS A 122 -19.49 -7.16 0.24
C HIS A 122 -20.77 -7.69 -0.43
N GLY A 123 -20.98 -8.99 -0.33
CA GLY A 123 -22.15 -9.66 -0.91
C GLY A 123 -22.06 -9.99 -2.39
N LYS A 124 -21.01 -9.55 -3.09
CA LYS A 124 -20.79 -9.92 -4.50
C LYS A 124 -20.34 -11.37 -4.60
N ALA A 125 -20.92 -12.14 -5.52
CA ALA A 125 -20.53 -13.54 -5.73
C ALA A 125 -19.14 -13.65 -6.39
N ASP A 126 -18.37 -14.70 -6.11
CA ASP A 126 -17.02 -14.91 -6.66
C ASP A 126 -16.98 -14.82 -8.19
N LYS A 127 -17.96 -15.40 -8.87
CA LYS A 127 -18.08 -15.40 -10.33
C LYS A 127 -18.30 -14.01 -10.95
N ASP A 128 -18.77 -13.07 -10.14
CA ASP A 128 -19.11 -11.71 -10.58
C ASP A 128 -18.01 -10.70 -10.22
N MET A 129 -16.91 -11.15 -9.59
CA MET A 129 -15.76 -10.32 -9.29
C MET A 129 -15.09 -9.84 -10.57
N GLY A 130 -14.64 -8.59 -10.57
CA GLY A 130 -13.93 -7.95 -11.68
C GLY A 130 -12.59 -7.36 -11.27
N ALA A 131 -11.87 -6.81 -12.24
CA ALA A 131 -10.54 -6.20 -12.02
C ALA A 131 -10.60 -4.83 -11.29
N GLY A 132 -11.75 -4.39 -10.84
CA GLY A 132 -11.97 -3.21 -10.00
C GLY A 132 -12.55 -3.55 -8.63
N ASP A 133 -12.72 -4.84 -8.28
CA ASP A 133 -13.24 -5.26 -6.98
C ASP A 133 -12.11 -5.39 -5.94
N ILE A 134 -12.50 -5.48 -4.66
CA ILE A 134 -11.52 -5.59 -3.57
C ILE A 134 -10.51 -6.71 -3.79
N GLY A 135 -9.25 -6.40 -3.62
CA GLY A 135 -8.15 -7.35 -3.79
C GLY A 135 -7.77 -7.64 -5.23
N ALA A 136 -8.45 -7.05 -6.23
CA ALA A 136 -7.98 -7.09 -7.61
C ALA A 136 -6.62 -6.36 -7.75
N ILE A 137 -5.80 -6.77 -8.70
CA ILE A 137 -4.75 -5.90 -9.21
C ILE A 137 -5.41 -5.03 -10.27
N TYR A 138 -5.60 -3.75 -9.93
CA TYR A 138 -6.51 -2.85 -10.65
C TYR A 138 -6.29 -2.85 -12.16
N SER A 139 -7.36 -3.09 -12.91
CA SER A 139 -7.34 -3.21 -14.38
C SER A 139 -6.45 -4.33 -14.95
N ALA A 140 -5.76 -5.13 -14.12
CA ALA A 140 -4.79 -6.14 -14.58
C ALA A 140 -5.21 -7.57 -14.25
N ALA A 141 -5.77 -7.82 -13.03
CA ALA A 141 -6.15 -9.18 -12.66
C ALA A 141 -7.34 -9.21 -11.69
N VAL A 142 -8.25 -10.13 -11.94
CA VAL A 142 -9.43 -10.39 -11.10
C VAL A 142 -9.03 -11.26 -9.90
N PRO A 143 -9.51 -10.99 -8.67
CA PRO A 143 -9.24 -11.84 -7.52
C PRO A 143 -9.91 -13.21 -7.69
N LYS A 144 -9.27 -14.27 -7.21
CA LYS A 144 -9.79 -15.66 -7.30
C LYS A 144 -11.15 -15.85 -6.63
N LYS A 145 -11.47 -15.01 -5.63
CA LYS A 145 -12.73 -15.01 -4.89
C LYS A 145 -12.97 -13.71 -4.15
N ASN A 146 -14.21 -13.51 -3.69
CA ASN A 146 -14.55 -12.43 -2.77
C ASN A 146 -14.29 -12.87 -1.32
N ALA A 147 -13.31 -12.24 -0.67
CA ALA A 147 -13.00 -12.46 0.74
C ALA A 147 -13.34 -11.23 1.60
N SER A 148 -14.16 -10.29 1.08
CA SER A 148 -14.51 -9.06 1.78
C SER A 148 -15.41 -9.33 2.99
N ARG A 149 -15.29 -8.45 3.99
CA ARG A 149 -16.21 -8.34 5.12
C ARG A 149 -17.21 -7.21 4.89
N LYS A 150 -18.18 -7.09 5.78
CA LYS A 150 -19.20 -6.02 5.73
C LYS A 150 -18.54 -4.64 5.85
N PRO A 151 -19.13 -3.60 5.22
CA PRO A 151 -18.76 -2.23 5.50
C PRO A 151 -18.68 -1.93 6.99
N GLY A 152 -17.66 -1.19 7.42
CA GLY A 152 -17.39 -0.89 8.83
C GLY A 152 -16.64 -1.97 9.61
N GLU A 153 -16.40 -3.14 9.03
CA GLU A 153 -15.55 -4.16 9.64
C GLU A 153 -14.09 -4.00 9.18
N TRP A 154 -13.14 -4.23 10.10
CA TRP A 154 -11.73 -4.27 9.76
C TRP A 154 -11.40 -5.51 8.94
N GLN A 155 -10.63 -5.30 7.87
CA GLN A 155 -10.16 -6.32 6.95
C GLN A 155 -8.64 -6.32 6.91
N LYS A 156 -8.01 -7.49 6.95
CA LYS A 156 -6.56 -7.63 6.86
C LYS A 156 -6.16 -7.94 5.43
N LEU A 157 -5.36 -7.04 4.84
CA LEU A 157 -4.71 -7.22 3.53
C LEU A 157 -3.23 -7.53 3.75
N VAL A 158 -2.73 -8.55 3.07
CA VAL A 158 -1.31 -8.92 3.05
C VAL A 158 -0.85 -8.97 1.60
N ILE A 159 0.24 -8.27 1.29
CA ILE A 159 0.82 -8.21 -0.05
C ILE A 159 2.30 -8.59 0.05
N GLU A 160 2.72 -9.61 -0.68
CA GLU A 160 4.11 -9.93 -0.93
C GLU A 160 4.45 -9.55 -2.37
N PHE A 161 5.41 -8.67 -2.55
CA PHE A 161 5.70 -8.04 -3.82
C PHE A 161 7.21 -7.98 -4.10
N ALA A 162 7.59 -8.27 -5.34
CA ALA A 162 8.93 -8.03 -5.86
C ALA A 162 8.86 -6.91 -6.91
N PRO A 163 9.64 -5.82 -6.75
CA PRO A 163 9.67 -4.72 -7.71
C PRO A 163 10.31 -5.15 -9.03
N PRO A 164 10.10 -4.38 -10.11
CA PRO A 164 10.78 -4.61 -11.37
C PRO A 164 12.29 -4.45 -11.19
N GLN A 165 13.05 -5.17 -11.98
CA GLN A 165 14.50 -5.05 -12.01
C GLN A 165 14.96 -4.35 -13.27
N PHE A 166 16.04 -3.59 -13.14
CA PHE A 166 16.64 -2.84 -14.25
C PHE A 166 18.13 -3.14 -14.35
N GLU A 167 18.64 -3.12 -15.58
CA GLU A 167 20.08 -3.13 -15.86
C GLU A 167 20.71 -1.77 -15.53
N ALA A 168 22.04 -1.71 -15.45
CA ALA A 168 22.76 -0.45 -15.25
C ALA A 168 22.49 0.58 -16.37
N THR A 169 22.07 0.14 -17.53
CA THR A 169 21.66 0.95 -18.68
C THR A 169 20.26 1.57 -18.52
N GLY A 170 19.50 1.16 -17.49
CA GLY A 170 18.08 1.52 -17.29
C GLY A 170 17.10 0.63 -18.04
N ALA A 171 17.56 -0.33 -18.86
CA ALA A 171 16.66 -1.28 -19.51
C ALA A 171 16.01 -2.23 -18.48
N LYS A 172 14.71 -2.50 -18.64
CA LYS A 172 13.99 -3.41 -17.75
C LYS A 172 14.48 -4.85 -17.94
N LYS A 173 14.94 -5.47 -16.84
CA LYS A 173 15.45 -6.85 -16.81
C LYS A 173 14.37 -7.86 -16.38
N ALA A 174 13.50 -7.47 -15.44
CA ALA A 174 12.40 -8.31 -14.96
C ALA A 174 11.19 -7.45 -14.63
N ASN A 175 10.01 -8.04 -14.82
CA ASN A 175 8.75 -7.42 -14.45
C ASN A 175 8.55 -7.38 -12.94
N ALA A 176 7.71 -6.45 -12.47
CA ALA A 176 7.16 -6.50 -11.14
C ALA A 176 6.30 -7.74 -10.94
N LYS A 177 6.26 -8.26 -9.70
CA LYS A 177 5.53 -9.48 -9.39
C LYS A 177 4.82 -9.40 -8.06
N PHE A 178 3.52 -9.61 -8.05
CA PHE A 178 2.78 -9.97 -6.84
C PHE A 178 3.06 -11.45 -6.52
N ILE A 179 3.94 -11.68 -5.54
CA ILE A 179 4.29 -13.03 -5.09
C ILE A 179 3.04 -13.65 -4.45
N LYS A 180 2.36 -12.86 -3.60
CA LYS A 180 1.11 -13.25 -2.97
C LYS A 180 0.28 -12.04 -2.59
N VAL A 181 -1.04 -12.12 -2.74
CA VAL A 181 -2.01 -11.19 -2.18
C VAL A 181 -3.06 -11.98 -1.41
N GLU A 182 -3.26 -11.65 -0.14
CA GLU A 182 -4.25 -12.25 0.74
C GLU A 182 -5.18 -11.19 1.31
N LEU A 183 -6.47 -11.49 1.35
CA LEU A 183 -7.48 -10.71 2.06
C LEU A 183 -8.16 -11.62 3.10
N ASN A 184 -8.14 -11.20 4.36
CA ASN A 184 -8.78 -11.93 5.47
C ASN A 184 -8.36 -13.41 5.55
N GLY A 185 -7.08 -13.72 5.26
CA GLY A 185 -6.52 -15.08 5.24
C GLY A 185 -6.83 -15.89 3.98
N SER A 186 -7.52 -15.31 3.01
CA SER A 186 -7.80 -15.94 1.72
C SER A 186 -6.82 -15.45 0.66
N VAL A 187 -6.12 -16.38 0.00
CA VAL A 187 -5.23 -16.06 -1.11
C VAL A 187 -6.04 -15.68 -2.34
N LEU A 188 -5.80 -14.46 -2.86
CA LEU A 188 -6.46 -13.89 -4.03
C LEU A 188 -5.59 -13.99 -5.29
N HIS A 189 -4.28 -13.77 -5.13
CA HIS A 189 -3.29 -13.89 -6.21
C HIS A 189 -2.03 -14.57 -5.71
N GLU A 190 -1.39 -15.32 -6.61
CA GLU A 190 -0.09 -15.95 -6.41
C GLU A 190 0.73 -15.88 -7.68
N ASN A 191 2.02 -15.55 -7.55
CA ASN A 191 2.98 -15.56 -8.64
C ASN A 191 2.54 -14.77 -9.89
N LEU A 192 1.86 -13.63 -9.69
CA LEU A 192 1.31 -12.81 -10.76
C LEU A 192 2.34 -11.75 -11.20
N GLU A 193 2.83 -11.85 -12.43
CA GLU A 193 3.67 -10.83 -13.06
C GLU A 193 2.81 -9.70 -13.63
N ILE A 194 3.31 -8.46 -13.53
CA ILE A 194 2.66 -7.25 -14.04
C ILE A 194 3.61 -6.55 -15.00
N GLN A 195 3.12 -6.29 -16.22
CA GLN A 195 3.92 -5.73 -17.32
C GLN A 195 4.31 -4.26 -17.11
N GLY A 196 3.56 -3.53 -16.28
CA GLY A 196 3.77 -2.11 -16.01
C GLY A 196 2.91 -1.60 -14.85
N PRO A 197 2.96 -0.28 -14.55
CA PRO A 197 2.15 0.34 -13.53
C PRO A 197 0.65 0.14 -13.77
N THR A 198 -0.13 0.05 -12.69
CA THR A 198 -1.59 0.14 -12.79
C THR A 198 -2.02 1.61 -12.99
N PRO A 199 -3.24 1.87 -13.48
CA PRO A 199 -3.76 3.24 -13.54
C PRO A 199 -3.74 3.95 -12.17
N GLY A 200 -3.56 5.26 -12.16
CA GLY A 200 -3.62 6.07 -10.94
C GLY A 200 -2.33 6.15 -10.11
N GLY A 201 -1.27 5.45 -10.50
CA GLY A 201 0.04 5.53 -9.84
C GLY A 201 0.62 6.95 -9.75
N LEU A 202 1.59 7.15 -8.88
CA LEU A 202 2.19 8.46 -8.59
C LEU A 202 2.81 9.12 -9.81
N THR A 203 3.53 8.33 -10.62
CA THR A 203 4.28 8.84 -11.77
C THR A 203 3.88 8.16 -13.08
N GLY A 204 3.20 7.01 -13.02
CA GLY A 204 2.92 6.15 -14.17
C GLY A 204 4.19 5.49 -14.75
N LYS A 205 5.28 5.47 -13.99
CA LYS A 205 6.57 4.89 -14.41
C LYS A 205 7.06 3.88 -13.39
N GLU A 206 7.62 2.79 -13.90
CA GLU A 206 8.25 1.78 -13.06
C GLU A 206 9.60 2.26 -12.52
N ALA A 207 9.90 1.89 -11.27
CA ALA A 207 11.18 2.13 -10.64
C ALA A 207 11.55 0.96 -9.71
N ALA A 208 12.86 0.81 -9.42
CA ALA A 208 13.36 -0.23 -8.51
C ALA A 208 13.01 0.04 -7.03
N GLU A 209 12.59 1.26 -6.73
CA GLU A 209 12.14 1.67 -5.40
C GLU A 209 10.95 2.63 -5.48
N GLY A 210 10.12 2.62 -4.46
CA GLY A 210 8.99 3.55 -4.37
C GLY A 210 8.33 3.53 -3.00
N PRO A 211 7.42 4.49 -2.72
CA PRO A 211 6.70 4.55 -1.46
C PRO A 211 5.54 3.57 -1.42
N LEU A 212 5.00 3.32 -0.23
CA LEU A 212 3.64 2.82 -0.08
C LEU A 212 2.68 4.00 -0.17
N MET A 213 1.60 3.88 -0.96
CA MET A 213 0.60 4.93 -1.11
C MET A 213 -0.80 4.38 -0.86
N PHE A 214 -1.64 5.18 -0.22
CA PHE A 214 -3.07 4.92 -0.07
C PHE A 214 -3.88 5.94 -0.88
N GLN A 215 -4.81 5.44 -1.67
CA GLN A 215 -5.69 6.29 -2.46
C GLN A 215 -6.72 6.97 -1.57
N GLY A 216 -6.83 8.29 -1.70
CA GLY A 216 -7.76 9.11 -0.91
C GLY A 216 -8.86 9.76 -1.74
N ASN A 217 -8.68 9.91 -3.05
CA ASN A 217 -9.55 10.72 -3.87
C ASN A 217 -10.84 10.02 -4.36
N HIS A 218 -11.10 8.77 -3.96
CA HIS A 218 -12.24 7.98 -4.41
C HIS A 218 -13.29 7.67 -3.34
N GLY A 219 -13.00 7.90 -2.06
CA GLY A 219 -13.96 7.67 -0.99
C GLY A 219 -13.34 7.62 0.40
N ALA A 220 -14.19 7.54 1.41
CA ALA A 220 -13.75 7.41 2.79
C ALA A 220 -13.15 6.02 3.06
N VAL A 221 -12.05 5.97 3.82
CA VAL A 221 -11.36 4.73 4.16
C VAL A 221 -10.53 4.95 5.44
N ALA A 222 -10.37 3.91 6.22
CA ALA A 222 -9.43 3.93 7.34
C ALA A 222 -8.38 2.83 7.19
N TYR A 223 -7.13 3.15 7.60
CA TYR A 223 -6.00 2.23 7.61
C TYR A 223 -5.32 2.21 8.97
N ARG A 224 -4.91 1.04 9.44
CA ARG A 224 -4.13 0.85 10.66
C ARG A 224 -3.18 -0.34 10.54
N ASN A 225 -2.31 -0.54 11.54
CA ASN A 225 -1.39 -1.67 11.62
C ASN A 225 -0.58 -1.83 10.31
N VAL A 226 -0.12 -0.68 9.78
CA VAL A 226 0.61 -0.63 8.50
C VAL A 226 2.05 -1.04 8.73
N LYS A 227 2.42 -2.21 8.26
CA LYS A 227 3.74 -2.80 8.46
C LYS A 227 4.38 -3.21 7.15
N VAL A 228 5.67 -2.92 7.00
CA VAL A 228 6.49 -3.40 5.88
C VAL A 228 7.65 -4.22 6.41
N THR A 229 7.87 -5.39 5.82
CA THR A 229 8.96 -6.31 6.14
C THR A 229 9.69 -6.67 4.84
N PRO A 230 11.02 -6.50 4.75
CA PRO A 230 11.80 -7.04 3.64
C PRO A 230 11.65 -8.56 3.54
N LEU A 231 11.44 -9.07 2.33
CA LEU A 231 11.51 -10.50 2.02
C LEU A 231 12.95 -10.87 1.65
N ARG A 232 13.37 -12.07 2.03
CA ARG A 232 14.72 -12.62 1.76
C ARG A 232 14.68 -13.49 0.51
#